data_13beeab74c46a4b26d1b03c2ad35ff3f
#
_entry.id   13beeab74c46a4b26d1b03c2ad35ff3f
#
_cell.length_a   1.000
_cell.length_b   1.000
_cell.length_c   1.000
_cell.angle_alpha   90.00
_cell.angle_beta   90.00
_cell.angle_gamma   90.00
#
_symmetry.space_group_name_H-M   'P 1'
#
loop_
_entity.id
_entity.type
_entity.pdbx_description
1 polymer ?
#
loop_
_entity_poly.entity_id
_entity_poly.type
_entity_poly.pdbx_seq_one_letter_code
_entity_poly.pdbx_strand_id
1 'polypeptide(L)'
;FTPECAMYNYLLCAHDEYARKRAVGYYTNGIKAAGEVGAKVMLTNCCGCDWNEDPERVFERAVQMLRKLAPVAADCGVTLAVETVRPEESRMIIKLPELARLLKAVDHPNVKAALDLTAVGVAGETVKEWFETLGSDIRHMHFVDGRPYGHLVWGDGLHPMADYIELMNQYGYEGYLGQEITDDRYFADPREADRRNMAAFEPFFA
;
A
#
# COMPACT_ATOMS: atom_id res chain seq x y z
N PHE A 1 -7.58 -1.11 7.34
CA PHE A 1 -7.96 -2.52 7.17
C PHE A 1 -7.11 -3.14 6.07
N THR A 2 -6.44 -4.22 6.36
CA THR A 2 -5.57 -4.93 5.42
C THR A 2 -5.99 -6.40 5.35
N PRO A 3 -6.62 -6.86 4.25
CA PRO A 3 -6.92 -8.26 4.05
C PRO A 3 -5.72 -9.05 3.50
N GLU A 4 -4.53 -8.53 3.64
CA GLU A 4 -3.33 -8.83 2.87
C GLU A 4 -2.82 -10.26 2.99
N CYS A 5 -2.88 -10.87 4.16
CA CYS A 5 -2.39 -12.25 4.35
C CYS A 5 -3.02 -13.28 3.41
N ALA A 6 -4.14 -12.94 2.76
CA ALA A 6 -4.80 -13.77 1.77
C ALA A 6 -4.64 -13.26 0.33
N MET A 7 -4.05 -12.08 0.09
CA MET A 7 -3.94 -11.48 -1.24
C MET A 7 -3.15 -12.34 -2.21
N TYR A 8 -2.09 -12.98 -1.76
CA TYR A 8 -1.29 -13.90 -2.58
C TYR A 8 -2.06 -15.11 -3.08
N ASN A 9 -3.23 -15.39 -2.52
CA ASN A 9 -4.16 -16.43 -2.97
C ASN A 9 -5.30 -15.89 -3.84
N TYR A 10 -5.46 -14.55 -3.92
CA TYR A 10 -6.54 -13.87 -4.63
C TYR A 10 -6.00 -12.76 -5.52
N LEU A 11 -5.41 -13.17 -6.63
CA LEU A 11 -4.64 -12.33 -7.53
C LEU A 11 -5.55 -11.54 -8.48
N LEU A 12 -5.67 -10.23 -8.28
CA LEU A 12 -6.53 -9.35 -9.08
C LEU A 12 -6.14 -9.31 -10.55
N CYS A 13 -4.85 -9.43 -10.86
CA CYS A 13 -4.32 -9.34 -12.21
C CYS A 13 -4.04 -10.71 -12.87
N ALA A 14 -4.45 -11.82 -12.25
CA ALA A 14 -4.22 -13.16 -12.80
C ALA A 14 -4.67 -13.29 -14.26
N HIS A 15 -3.94 -14.08 -15.04
CA HIS A 15 -4.33 -14.40 -16.43
C HIS A 15 -5.67 -15.14 -16.50
N ASP A 16 -5.86 -16.08 -15.58
CA ASP A 16 -7.06 -16.89 -15.50
C ASP A 16 -8.29 -16.09 -15.03
N GLU A 17 -9.38 -16.17 -15.81
CA GLU A 17 -10.60 -15.42 -15.53
C GLU A 17 -11.30 -15.89 -14.24
N TYR A 18 -11.29 -17.18 -13.95
CA TYR A 18 -11.89 -17.74 -12.76
C TYR A 18 -11.14 -17.27 -11.50
N ALA A 19 -9.80 -17.22 -11.55
CA ALA A 19 -8.99 -16.68 -10.48
C ALA A 19 -9.32 -15.20 -10.22
N ARG A 20 -9.43 -14.38 -11.29
CA ARG A 20 -9.83 -12.96 -11.15
C ARG A 20 -11.24 -12.81 -10.56
N LYS A 21 -12.19 -13.63 -10.98
CA LYS A 21 -13.56 -13.61 -10.43
C LYS A 21 -13.57 -13.93 -8.94
N ARG A 22 -12.79 -14.92 -8.51
CA ARG A 22 -12.61 -15.23 -7.08
C ARG A 22 -11.98 -14.07 -6.33
N ALA A 23 -10.95 -13.45 -6.90
CA ALA A 23 -10.29 -12.29 -6.30
C ALA A 23 -11.28 -11.13 -6.11
N VAL A 24 -12.04 -10.76 -7.13
CA VAL A 24 -13.09 -9.73 -7.01
C VAL A 24 -14.08 -10.05 -5.90
N GLY A 25 -14.52 -11.30 -5.78
CA GLY A 25 -15.42 -11.73 -4.70
C GLY A 25 -14.77 -11.56 -3.32
N TYR A 26 -13.52 -11.96 -3.16
CA TYR A 26 -12.77 -11.81 -1.93
C TYR A 26 -12.58 -10.33 -1.53
N TYR A 27 -12.12 -9.50 -2.47
CA TYR A 27 -11.96 -8.06 -2.21
C TYR A 27 -13.28 -7.36 -1.92
N THR A 28 -14.37 -7.74 -2.60
CA THR A 28 -15.72 -7.24 -2.32
C THR A 28 -16.12 -7.53 -0.87
N ASN A 29 -15.88 -8.74 -0.38
CA ASN A 29 -16.15 -9.08 1.02
C ASN A 29 -15.26 -8.32 1.99
N GLY A 30 -13.97 -8.15 1.66
CA GLY A 30 -13.05 -7.32 2.45
C GLY A 30 -13.49 -5.86 2.55
N ILE A 31 -13.93 -5.27 1.44
CA ILE A 31 -14.44 -3.89 1.41
C ILE A 31 -15.68 -3.74 2.30
N LYS A 32 -16.62 -4.68 2.23
CA LYS A 32 -17.81 -4.68 3.08
C LYS A 32 -17.46 -4.81 4.55
N ALA A 33 -16.58 -5.76 4.89
CA ALA A 33 -16.09 -5.91 6.26
C ALA A 33 -15.38 -4.65 6.77
N ALA A 34 -14.55 -4.01 5.93
CA ALA A 34 -13.91 -2.74 6.26
C ALA A 34 -14.95 -1.65 6.59
N GLY A 35 -16.00 -1.52 5.76
CA GLY A 35 -17.10 -0.59 6.01
C GLY A 35 -17.86 -0.89 7.30
N GLU A 36 -18.17 -2.16 7.57
CA GLU A 36 -18.88 -2.60 8.79
C GLU A 36 -18.10 -2.30 10.08
N VAL A 37 -16.78 -2.43 10.07
CA VAL A 37 -15.94 -2.06 11.23
C VAL A 37 -15.58 -0.58 11.27
N GLY A 38 -16.07 0.23 10.33
CA GLY A 38 -15.85 1.67 10.26
C GLY A 38 -14.47 2.10 9.72
N ALA A 39 -13.71 1.18 9.11
CA ALA A 39 -12.44 1.50 8.48
C ALA A 39 -12.66 2.38 7.24
N LYS A 40 -11.89 3.47 7.13
CA LYS A 40 -12.00 4.42 6.01
C LYS A 40 -11.09 4.08 4.85
N VAL A 41 -10.06 3.29 5.09
CA VAL A 41 -9.07 2.87 4.09
C VAL A 41 -8.92 1.36 4.15
N MET A 42 -8.88 0.74 2.98
CA MET A 42 -8.51 -0.66 2.79
C MET A 42 -7.30 -0.71 1.86
N LEU A 43 -6.21 -1.30 2.36
CA LEU A 43 -5.02 -1.52 1.56
C LEU A 43 -5.27 -2.57 0.49
N THR A 44 -4.69 -2.39 -0.68
CA THR A 44 -4.70 -3.34 -1.79
C THR A 44 -3.46 -3.19 -2.66
N ASN A 45 -3.16 -4.18 -3.47
CA ASN A 45 -2.14 -4.11 -4.50
C ASN A 45 -2.61 -4.75 -5.79
N CYS A 46 -1.84 -4.60 -6.86
CA CYS A 46 -2.12 -5.15 -8.18
C CYS A 46 -1.20 -6.32 -8.52
N CYS A 47 -1.00 -7.25 -7.58
CA CYS A 47 -0.21 -8.45 -7.78
C CYS A 47 -0.91 -9.49 -8.67
N GLY A 48 -0.15 -10.47 -9.10
CA GLY A 48 -0.66 -11.70 -9.69
C GLY A 48 -0.73 -11.71 -11.20
N CYS A 49 0.36 -11.36 -11.84
CA CYS A 49 0.55 -11.63 -13.26
C CYS A 49 1.67 -12.66 -13.48
N ASP A 50 1.60 -13.36 -14.60
CA ASP A 50 2.69 -14.23 -15.03
C ASP A 50 3.85 -13.37 -15.56
N TRP A 51 5.08 -13.78 -15.27
CA TRP A 51 6.29 -13.01 -15.62
C TRP A 51 6.52 -12.87 -17.13
N ASN A 52 5.92 -13.70 -17.95
CA ASN A 52 6.03 -13.70 -19.41
C ASN A 52 4.85 -13.04 -20.12
N GLU A 53 3.88 -12.47 -19.37
CA GLU A 53 2.78 -11.75 -19.98
C GLU A 53 3.19 -10.36 -20.49
N ASP A 54 2.42 -9.88 -21.49
CA ASP A 54 2.52 -8.50 -21.94
C ASP A 54 2.13 -7.54 -20.81
N PRO A 55 3.01 -6.63 -20.38
CA PRO A 55 2.74 -5.70 -19.28
C PRO A 55 1.50 -4.81 -19.51
N GLU A 56 1.22 -4.41 -20.75
CA GLU A 56 0.06 -3.57 -21.04
C GLU A 56 -1.26 -4.33 -20.83
N ARG A 57 -1.32 -5.60 -21.17
CA ARG A 57 -2.49 -6.43 -20.90
C ARG A 57 -2.72 -6.64 -19.40
N VAL A 58 -1.64 -6.80 -18.64
CA VAL A 58 -1.72 -6.89 -17.18
C VAL A 58 -2.22 -5.57 -16.58
N PHE A 59 -1.68 -4.45 -17.06
CA PHE A 59 -2.11 -3.11 -16.67
C PHE A 59 -3.61 -2.88 -16.95
N GLU A 60 -4.09 -3.23 -18.14
CA GLU A 60 -5.51 -3.13 -18.48
C GLU A 60 -6.39 -3.95 -17.55
N ARG A 61 -5.95 -5.15 -17.17
CA ARG A 61 -6.66 -5.97 -16.17
C ARG A 61 -6.70 -5.31 -14.80
N ALA A 62 -5.57 -4.74 -14.35
CA ALA A 62 -5.53 -4.00 -13.08
C ALA A 62 -6.56 -2.86 -13.06
N VAL A 63 -6.59 -2.05 -14.11
CA VAL A 63 -7.58 -0.97 -14.27
C VAL A 63 -9.02 -1.52 -14.23
N GLN A 64 -9.29 -2.58 -14.99
CA GLN A 64 -10.62 -3.20 -15.03
C GLN A 64 -11.06 -3.74 -13.66
N MET A 65 -10.16 -4.39 -12.94
CA MET A 65 -10.50 -4.97 -11.63
C MET A 65 -10.74 -3.88 -10.58
N LEU A 66 -9.89 -2.85 -10.53
CA LEU A 66 -10.10 -1.72 -9.64
C LEU A 66 -11.39 -0.96 -9.96
N ARG A 67 -11.70 -0.75 -11.22
CA ARG A 67 -12.99 -0.14 -11.64
C ARG A 67 -14.21 -0.97 -11.24
N LYS A 68 -14.09 -2.30 -11.10
CA LYS A 68 -15.18 -3.14 -10.57
C LYS A 68 -15.33 -3.01 -9.06
N LEU A 69 -14.23 -2.81 -8.33
CA LEU A 69 -14.23 -2.71 -6.87
C LEU A 69 -14.53 -1.30 -6.35
N ALA A 70 -14.18 -0.28 -7.11
CA ALA A 70 -14.31 1.12 -6.71
C ALA A 70 -15.74 1.56 -6.34
N PRO A 71 -16.80 1.20 -7.10
CA PRO A 71 -18.18 1.49 -6.70
C PRO A 71 -18.56 0.80 -5.37
N VAL A 72 -18.15 -0.43 -5.16
CA VAL A 72 -18.40 -1.15 -3.91
C VAL A 72 -17.72 -0.46 -2.73
N ALA A 73 -16.50 0.02 -2.94
CA ALA A 73 -15.77 0.79 -1.94
C ALA A 73 -16.49 2.10 -1.61
N ALA A 74 -16.98 2.82 -2.62
CA ALA A 74 -17.75 4.04 -2.45
C ALA A 74 -19.04 3.79 -1.65
N ASP A 75 -19.79 2.76 -1.99
CA ASP A 75 -21.04 2.39 -1.29
C ASP A 75 -20.80 2.03 0.19
N CYS A 76 -19.62 1.49 0.52
CA CYS A 76 -19.24 1.14 1.89
C CYS A 76 -18.52 2.30 2.63
N GLY A 77 -18.30 3.45 1.99
CA GLY A 77 -17.54 4.58 2.56
C GLY A 77 -16.07 4.28 2.80
N VAL A 78 -15.49 3.38 1.99
CA VAL A 78 -14.10 2.91 2.04
C VAL A 78 -13.32 3.46 0.86
N THR A 79 -12.05 3.80 1.06
CA THR A 79 -11.08 4.12 0.02
C THR A 79 -10.14 2.93 -0.16
N LEU A 80 -9.98 2.45 -1.39
CA LEU A 80 -8.95 1.47 -1.74
C LEU A 80 -7.62 2.21 -1.91
N ALA A 81 -6.67 1.95 -1.06
CA ALA A 81 -5.31 2.48 -1.16
C ALA A 81 -4.42 1.44 -1.85
N VAL A 82 -4.02 1.75 -3.08
CA VAL A 82 -3.17 0.85 -3.88
C VAL A 82 -1.71 1.08 -3.51
N GLU A 83 -1.06 0.02 -3.11
CA GLU A 83 0.35 0.00 -2.75
C GLU A 83 1.22 -0.42 -3.92
N THR A 84 2.38 0.23 -4.06
CA THR A 84 3.47 -0.34 -4.85
C THR A 84 4.12 -1.47 -4.08
N VAL A 85 4.52 -2.50 -4.79
CA VAL A 85 5.18 -3.67 -4.21
C VAL A 85 6.61 -3.78 -4.71
N ARG A 86 7.41 -4.63 -4.08
CA ARG A 86 8.81 -4.83 -4.48
C ARG A 86 8.91 -5.68 -5.75
N PRO A 87 10.01 -5.60 -6.51
CA PRO A 87 10.21 -6.39 -7.73
C PRO A 87 10.12 -7.91 -7.54
N GLU A 88 10.36 -8.40 -6.32
CA GLU A 88 10.24 -9.81 -5.97
C GLU A 88 8.79 -10.27 -5.86
N GLU A 89 7.87 -9.36 -5.58
CA GLU A 89 6.45 -9.64 -5.34
C GLU A 89 5.63 -9.48 -6.62
N SER A 90 6.01 -8.54 -7.48
CA SER A 90 5.33 -8.29 -8.74
C SER A 90 6.27 -7.62 -9.75
N ARG A 91 5.91 -7.72 -11.02
CA ARG A 91 6.54 -6.93 -12.09
C ARG A 91 5.70 -5.71 -12.49
N MET A 92 4.59 -5.47 -11.81
CA MET A 92 3.64 -4.41 -12.12
C MET A 92 3.39 -3.54 -10.89
N ILE A 93 3.30 -2.24 -11.11
CA ILE A 93 3.04 -1.24 -10.07
C ILE A 93 4.10 -1.32 -8.96
N ILE A 94 5.34 -1.27 -9.36
CA ILE A 94 6.51 -1.32 -8.48
C ILE A 94 7.19 0.06 -8.32
N LYS A 95 6.69 1.07 -9.07
CA LYS A 95 7.24 2.43 -9.08
C LYS A 95 6.14 3.48 -9.08
N LEU A 96 6.47 4.66 -8.57
CA LEU A 96 5.61 5.83 -8.53
C LEU A 96 4.97 6.20 -9.89
N PRO A 97 5.70 6.25 -11.02
CA PRO A 97 5.09 6.59 -12.31
C PRO A 97 4.04 5.56 -12.76
N GLU A 98 4.24 4.29 -12.43
CA GLU A 98 3.29 3.22 -12.74
C GLU A 98 2.02 3.34 -11.92
N LEU A 99 2.15 3.62 -10.62
CA LEU A 99 1.02 3.86 -9.73
C LEU A 99 0.24 5.12 -10.15
N ALA A 100 0.93 6.22 -10.44
CA ALA A 100 0.30 7.46 -10.90
C ALA A 100 -0.49 7.23 -12.22
N ARG A 101 0.09 6.47 -13.16
CA ARG A 101 -0.60 6.05 -14.40
C ARG A 101 -1.84 5.20 -14.10
N LEU A 102 -1.73 4.28 -13.15
CA LEU A 102 -2.85 3.41 -12.75
C LEU A 102 -4.00 4.22 -12.14
N LEU A 103 -3.71 5.10 -11.18
CA LEU A 103 -4.72 5.94 -10.54
C LEU A 103 -5.44 6.83 -11.56
N LYS A 104 -4.67 7.44 -12.46
CA LYS A 104 -5.22 8.23 -13.57
C LYS A 104 -6.09 7.40 -14.51
N ALA A 105 -5.69 6.16 -14.82
CA ALA A 105 -6.45 5.28 -15.70
C ALA A 105 -7.72 4.76 -15.03
N VAL A 106 -7.68 4.46 -13.73
CA VAL A 106 -8.88 4.03 -12.98
C VAL A 106 -9.88 5.18 -12.86
N ASP A 107 -9.40 6.40 -12.57
CA ASP A 107 -10.18 7.64 -12.49
C ASP A 107 -11.40 7.51 -11.54
N HIS A 108 -11.15 7.16 -10.28
CA HIS A 108 -12.23 7.01 -9.30
C HIS A 108 -11.81 7.59 -7.93
N PRO A 109 -12.68 8.38 -7.26
CA PRO A 109 -12.33 9.06 -6.01
C PRO A 109 -12.02 8.09 -4.85
N ASN A 110 -12.56 6.88 -4.88
CA ASN A 110 -12.32 5.86 -3.86
C ASN A 110 -11.16 4.90 -4.21
N VAL A 111 -10.32 5.23 -5.20
CA VAL A 111 -9.08 4.50 -5.49
C VAL A 111 -7.93 5.49 -5.39
N LYS A 112 -7.05 5.28 -4.43
CA LYS A 112 -5.98 6.19 -4.01
C LYS A 112 -4.69 5.42 -3.80
N ALA A 113 -3.63 6.09 -3.34
CA ALA A 113 -2.32 5.50 -3.12
C ALA A 113 -2.08 5.09 -1.67
N ALA A 114 -1.34 4.01 -1.49
CA ALA A 114 -0.58 3.71 -0.28
C ALA A 114 0.92 3.79 -0.59
N LEU A 115 1.66 4.45 0.28
CA LEU A 115 3.11 4.58 0.19
C LEU A 115 3.75 3.63 1.20
N ASP A 116 4.58 2.71 0.74
CA ASP A 116 5.44 1.90 1.60
C ASP A 116 6.87 2.43 1.53
N LEU A 117 7.44 2.82 2.68
CA LEU A 117 8.80 3.35 2.74
C LEU A 117 9.85 2.33 2.26
N THR A 118 9.62 1.04 2.48
CA THR A 118 10.52 -0.02 1.99
C THR A 118 10.46 -0.13 0.47
N ALA A 119 9.25 -0.15 -0.12
CA ALA A 119 9.08 -0.20 -1.57
C ALA A 119 9.65 1.05 -2.25
N VAL A 120 9.42 2.24 -1.69
CA VAL A 120 10.01 3.52 -2.15
C VAL A 120 11.53 3.46 -2.15
N GLY A 121 12.14 3.01 -1.05
CA GLY A 121 13.59 2.88 -0.93
C GLY A 121 14.18 1.87 -1.93
N VAL A 122 13.54 0.72 -2.11
CA VAL A 122 13.95 -0.31 -3.09
C VAL A 122 13.83 0.20 -4.53
N ALA A 123 12.78 0.97 -4.84
CA ALA A 123 12.60 1.58 -6.16
C ALA A 123 13.62 2.70 -6.45
N GLY A 124 14.38 3.17 -5.44
CA GLY A 124 15.29 4.30 -5.55
C GLY A 124 14.58 5.65 -5.68
N GLU A 125 13.36 5.72 -5.19
CA GLU A 125 12.49 6.90 -5.18
C GLU A 125 12.58 7.62 -3.82
N THR A 126 12.02 8.82 -3.73
CA THR A 126 11.98 9.59 -2.50
C THR A 126 10.55 9.88 -2.05
N VAL A 127 10.35 9.99 -0.76
CA VAL A 127 9.05 10.38 -0.16
C VAL A 127 8.58 11.75 -0.70
N LYS A 128 9.53 12.67 -0.96
CA LYS A 128 9.23 13.98 -1.53
C LYS A 128 8.62 13.85 -2.94
N GLU A 129 9.22 13.06 -3.84
CA GLU A 129 8.68 12.83 -5.19
C GLU A 129 7.27 12.25 -5.15
N TRP A 130 7.00 11.37 -4.17
CA TRP A 130 5.67 10.83 -3.97
C TRP A 130 4.65 11.91 -3.60
N PHE A 131 4.98 12.80 -2.65
CA PHE A 131 4.09 13.90 -2.29
C PHE A 131 3.94 14.92 -3.43
N GLU A 132 5.01 15.23 -4.17
CA GLU A 132 4.95 16.12 -5.33
C GLU A 132 4.08 15.56 -6.46
N THR A 133 4.04 14.23 -6.63
CA THR A 133 3.29 13.57 -7.70
C THR A 133 1.85 13.27 -7.33
N LEU A 134 1.61 12.75 -6.12
CA LEU A 134 0.31 12.23 -5.70
C LEU A 134 -0.38 13.09 -4.64
N GLY A 135 0.35 13.85 -3.84
CA GLY A 135 -0.19 14.78 -2.85
C GLY A 135 -1.28 14.14 -1.98
N SER A 136 -2.48 14.73 -2.02
CA SER A 136 -3.64 14.25 -1.25
C SER A 136 -4.19 12.90 -1.68
N ASP A 137 -3.68 12.31 -2.76
CA ASP A 137 -4.05 10.95 -3.18
C ASP A 137 -3.34 9.87 -2.34
N ILE A 138 -2.31 10.22 -1.56
CA ILE A 138 -1.71 9.32 -0.58
C ILE A 138 -2.64 9.25 0.65
N ARG A 139 -3.21 8.08 0.94
CA ARG A 139 -4.18 7.88 2.03
C ARG A 139 -3.71 6.95 3.13
N HIS A 140 -2.64 6.23 2.88
CA HIS A 140 -2.01 5.32 3.84
C HIS A 140 -0.51 5.31 3.61
N MET A 141 0.24 5.10 4.67
CA MET A 141 1.68 4.85 4.58
C MET A 141 2.04 3.66 5.47
N HIS A 142 2.83 2.73 4.95
CA HIS A 142 3.63 1.85 5.79
C HIS A 142 4.86 2.64 6.22
N PHE A 143 4.79 3.16 7.45
CA PHE A 143 5.75 4.08 8.00
C PHE A 143 6.67 3.33 8.96
N VAL A 144 7.66 2.67 8.40
CA VAL A 144 8.64 1.79 9.07
C VAL A 144 10.05 2.17 8.67
N ASP A 145 11.02 1.73 9.45
CA ASP A 145 12.44 1.94 9.10
C ASP A 145 12.94 0.87 8.12
N GLY A 146 14.09 1.12 7.46
CA GLY A 146 14.68 0.22 6.47
C GLY A 146 16.12 0.56 6.08
N ARG A 147 16.78 -0.32 5.21
CA ARG A 147 18.19 -0.16 4.77
C ARG A 147 18.50 -0.54 3.30
N PRO A 148 17.74 -0.20 2.28
CA PRO A 148 16.35 0.18 2.17
C PRO A 148 15.37 -0.96 2.47
N TYR A 149 15.82 -2.23 2.40
CA TYR A 149 15.01 -3.40 2.74
C TYR A 149 14.74 -3.52 4.24
N GLY A 150 13.73 -4.29 4.56
CA GLY A 150 13.32 -4.63 5.90
C GLY A 150 12.23 -3.68 6.40
N HIS A 151 11.16 -4.22 6.91
CA HIS A 151 10.15 -3.51 7.65
C HIS A 151 10.60 -3.49 9.12
N LEU A 152 11.47 -2.51 9.45
CA LEU A 152 12.18 -2.44 10.71
C LEU A 152 11.49 -1.51 11.70
N VAL A 153 11.73 -1.77 12.98
CA VAL A 153 11.46 -0.80 14.04
C VAL A 153 12.29 0.47 13.81
N TRP A 154 11.70 1.63 14.01
CA TRP A 154 12.39 2.90 13.91
C TRP A 154 13.65 2.96 14.80
N GLY A 155 14.78 3.29 14.18
CA GLY A 155 16.12 3.29 14.79
C GLY A 155 16.95 2.05 14.47
N ASP A 156 16.40 1.00 13.89
CA ASP A 156 17.14 -0.17 13.42
C ASP A 156 17.54 -0.07 11.94
N GLY A 157 17.01 0.92 11.22
CA GLY A 157 17.30 1.24 9.83
C GLY A 157 18.09 2.52 9.63
N LEU A 158 17.87 3.19 8.50
CA LEU A 158 18.60 4.40 8.07
C LEU A 158 17.65 5.51 7.57
N HIS A 159 16.33 5.33 7.67
CA HIS A 159 15.39 6.33 7.19
C HIS A 159 15.37 7.57 8.09
N PRO A 160 15.35 8.79 7.53
CA PRO A 160 15.31 10.02 8.29
C PRO A 160 13.88 10.34 8.75
N MET A 161 13.44 9.75 9.84
CA MET A 161 12.07 9.86 10.36
C MET A 161 11.60 11.31 10.49
N ALA A 162 12.45 12.18 11.07
CA ALA A 162 12.11 13.59 11.29
C ALA A 162 11.83 14.32 9.97
N ASP A 163 12.67 14.10 8.95
CA ASP A 163 12.51 14.72 7.64
C ASP A 163 11.21 14.25 6.96
N TYR A 164 10.86 12.98 7.12
CA TYR A 164 9.61 12.45 6.57
C TYR A 164 8.37 13.03 7.28
N ILE A 165 8.42 13.22 8.60
CA ILE A 165 7.34 13.86 9.36
C ILE A 165 7.21 15.34 8.94
N GLU A 166 8.34 16.04 8.73
CA GLU A 166 8.31 17.40 8.22
C GLU A 166 7.67 17.48 6.83
N LEU A 167 8.03 16.59 5.91
CA LEU A 167 7.38 16.49 4.59
C LEU A 167 5.88 16.24 4.71
N MET A 168 5.45 15.31 5.55
CA MET A 168 4.01 15.06 5.78
C MET A 168 3.29 16.34 6.24
N ASN A 169 3.88 17.09 7.15
CA ASN A 169 3.33 18.37 7.61
C ASN A 169 3.29 19.42 6.49
N GLN A 170 4.34 19.54 5.69
CA GLN A 170 4.41 20.47 4.55
C GLN A 170 3.34 20.21 3.51
N TYR A 171 3.04 18.94 3.23
CA TYR A 171 2.02 18.52 2.25
C TYR A 171 0.63 18.31 2.86
N GLY A 172 0.45 18.55 4.16
CA GLY A 172 -0.83 18.40 4.84
C GLY A 172 -1.36 16.96 4.81
N TYR A 173 -0.49 15.99 5.02
CA TYR A 173 -0.89 14.58 5.04
C TYR A 173 -1.77 14.28 6.25
N GLU A 174 -2.98 13.77 6.00
CA GLU A 174 -3.97 13.40 7.01
C GLU A 174 -4.31 11.89 7.00
N GLY A 175 -3.49 11.07 6.34
CA GLY A 175 -3.68 9.63 6.25
C GLY A 175 -3.20 8.88 7.49
N TYR A 176 -3.23 7.57 7.40
CA TYR A 176 -2.79 6.68 8.48
C TYR A 176 -1.32 6.29 8.32
N LEU A 177 -0.61 6.15 9.44
CA LEU A 177 0.74 5.60 9.52
C LEU A 177 0.64 4.17 10.07
N GLY A 178 0.82 3.19 9.20
CA GLY A 178 0.81 1.77 9.56
C GLY A 178 2.20 1.28 9.99
N GLN A 179 2.26 0.52 11.07
CA GLN A 179 3.46 -0.18 11.50
C GLN A 179 3.48 -1.57 10.86
N GLU A 180 4.04 -1.71 9.68
CA GLU A 180 4.21 -3.02 9.06
C GLU A 180 5.59 -3.61 9.41
N ILE A 181 5.80 -3.99 10.66
CA ILE A 181 7.05 -4.55 11.13
C ILE A 181 7.04 -6.06 10.88
N THR A 182 7.73 -6.51 9.82
CA THR A 182 7.69 -7.91 9.35
C THR A 182 9.05 -8.61 9.34
N ASP A 183 10.13 -7.93 9.73
CA ASP A 183 11.46 -8.54 9.81
C ASP A 183 11.48 -9.63 10.91
N ASP A 184 12.05 -10.79 10.59
CA ASP A 184 12.02 -11.99 11.44
C ASP A 184 12.80 -11.86 12.76
N ARG A 185 13.72 -10.88 12.86
CA ARG A 185 14.43 -10.55 14.11
C ARG A 185 13.51 -10.20 15.27
N TYR A 186 12.26 -9.78 14.97
CA TYR A 186 11.29 -9.39 16.00
C TYR A 186 10.31 -10.49 16.38
N PHE A 187 10.35 -11.65 15.72
CA PHE A 187 9.39 -12.73 15.97
C PHE A 187 9.48 -13.32 17.37
N ALA A 188 10.64 -13.23 18.02
CA ALA A 188 10.82 -13.70 19.38
C ALA A 188 10.06 -12.84 20.42
N ASP A 189 9.96 -11.53 20.21
CA ASP A 189 9.21 -10.60 21.05
C ASP A 189 8.61 -9.45 20.22
N PRO A 190 7.49 -9.68 19.55
CA PRO A 190 6.84 -8.64 18.73
C PRO A 190 6.28 -7.49 19.59
N ARG A 191 5.93 -7.72 20.85
CA ARG A 191 5.46 -6.64 21.74
C ARG A 191 6.56 -5.65 22.06
N GLU A 192 7.79 -6.11 22.24
CA GLU A 192 8.93 -5.21 22.45
C GLU A 192 9.22 -4.41 21.18
N ALA A 193 9.09 -5.01 19.99
CA ALA A 193 9.18 -4.29 18.72
C ALA A 193 8.15 -3.15 18.63
N ASP A 194 6.89 -3.43 18.90
CA ASP A 194 5.82 -2.41 18.93
C ASP A 194 6.09 -1.31 19.95
N ARG A 195 6.49 -1.67 21.16
CA ARG A 195 6.82 -0.71 22.22
C ARG A 195 7.97 0.23 21.80
N ARG A 196 9.03 -0.32 21.23
CA ARG A 196 10.17 0.47 20.73
C ARG A 196 9.74 1.39 19.58
N ASN A 197 8.94 0.87 18.67
CA ASN A 197 8.45 1.62 17.53
C ASN A 197 7.57 2.79 17.98
N MET A 198 6.65 2.56 18.92
CA MET A 198 5.81 3.63 19.49
C MET A 198 6.65 4.67 20.23
N ALA A 199 7.66 4.26 20.99
CA ALA A 199 8.54 5.20 21.69
C ALA A 199 9.30 6.13 20.73
N ALA A 200 9.63 5.68 19.52
CA ALA A 200 10.26 6.52 18.50
C ALA A 200 9.36 7.67 18.02
N PHE A 201 8.05 7.55 18.15
CA PHE A 201 7.08 8.60 17.78
C PHE A 201 6.83 9.63 18.90
N GLU A 202 7.12 9.33 20.17
CA GLU A 202 6.84 10.20 21.29
C GLU A 202 7.32 11.66 21.09
N PRO A 203 8.53 11.91 20.55
CA PRO A 203 9.02 13.29 20.34
C PRO A 203 8.19 14.11 19.35
N PHE A 204 7.39 13.49 18.51
CA PHE A 204 6.65 14.14 17.42
C PHE A 204 5.15 14.36 17.74
N PHE A 205 4.64 13.69 18.76
CA PHE A 205 3.22 13.73 19.14
C PHE A 205 2.98 14.18 20.59
N ALA A 206 4.01 14.72 21.22
CA ALA A 206 3.94 15.25 22.61
C ALA A 206 3.34 16.65 22.66
#